data_50f49afa4097ce5bbbc3097ead93936e
#
_entry.id   50f49afa4097ce5bbbc3097ead93936e
#
_cell.length_a   1.000
_cell.length_b   1.000
_cell.length_c   1.000
_cell.angle_alpha   90.00
_cell.angle_beta   90.00
_cell.angle_gamma   90.00
#
_symmetry.space_group_name_H-M   'P 1'
#
loop_
_entity.id
_entity.type
_entity.pdbx_description
1 polymer ?
#
loop_
_entity_poly.entity_id
_entity_poly.type
_entity_poly.pdbx_seq_one_letter_code
_entity_poly.pdbx_strand_id
1 'polypeptide(L)'
;MAIIGLVEDLPRGRSADVIGTQLLRAGTSVGANYRSACRARSRKEFVAKMGVVEEESDEAEFWLDLLAERELGDAERVSSLREEARQLVAIAVSSIRTARGTPRSIPHSAFRIPH
;
A
#
# COMPACT_ATOMS: atom_id res chain seq x y z
N MET A 1 3.47 12.16 -3.82
CA MET A 1 3.11 11.16 -2.80
C MET A 1 3.69 11.55 -1.44
N ALA A 2 2.88 11.44 -0.39
CA ALA A 2 3.31 11.80 0.97
C ALA A 2 4.52 10.99 1.46
N ILE A 3 4.62 9.74 1.04
CA ILE A 3 5.75 8.86 1.39
C ILE A 3 7.08 9.42 0.90
N ILE A 4 7.11 9.96 -0.31
CA ILE A 4 8.34 10.53 -0.88
C ILE A 4 8.82 11.68 0.00
N GLY A 5 7.91 12.60 0.33
CA GLY A 5 8.23 13.74 1.19
C GLY A 5 8.73 13.32 2.56
N LEU A 6 8.07 12.34 3.17
CA LEU A 6 8.51 11.83 4.48
C LEU A 6 9.93 11.27 4.40
N VAL A 7 10.20 10.44 3.40
CA VAL A 7 11.51 9.79 3.25
C VAL A 7 12.61 10.81 3.02
N GLU A 8 12.36 11.80 2.17
CA GLU A 8 13.36 12.85 1.91
C GLU A 8 13.68 13.69 3.14
N ASP A 9 12.70 13.85 4.04
CA ASP A 9 12.85 14.64 5.26
C ASP A 9 13.39 13.84 6.45
N LEU A 10 13.70 12.54 6.27
CA LEU A 10 14.25 11.74 7.35
C LEU A 10 15.66 12.24 7.74
N PRO A 11 16.02 12.12 9.04
CA PRO A 11 17.37 12.48 9.46
C PRO A 11 18.38 11.53 8.82
N ARG A 12 19.61 12.01 8.71
CA ARG A 12 20.72 11.20 8.20
C ARG A 12 21.06 10.10 9.21
N GLY A 13 21.45 8.95 8.70
CA GLY A 13 21.86 7.82 9.52
C GLY A 13 21.61 6.51 8.81
N ARG A 14 22.32 5.49 9.26
CA ARG A 14 22.23 4.15 8.64
C ARG A 14 20.83 3.58 8.67
N SER A 15 20.22 3.62 9.85
CA SER A 15 18.87 3.06 10.03
C SER A 15 17.83 3.83 9.22
N ALA A 16 17.88 5.15 9.26
CA ALA A 16 16.97 5.99 8.50
C ALA A 16 17.13 5.76 7.00
N ASP A 17 18.37 5.60 6.52
CA ASP A 17 18.64 5.35 5.10
C ASP A 17 18.05 4.01 4.64
N VAL A 18 18.25 2.95 5.41
CA VAL A 18 17.73 1.62 5.07
C VAL A 18 16.22 1.61 5.11
N ILE A 19 15.64 2.10 6.21
CA ILE A 19 14.18 2.13 6.38
C ILE A 19 13.55 2.99 5.30
N GLY A 20 14.11 4.19 5.06
CA GLY A 20 13.60 5.10 4.04
C GLY A 20 13.61 4.49 2.64
N THR A 21 14.69 3.81 2.28
CA THR A 21 14.81 3.14 0.98
C THR A 21 13.74 2.06 0.83
N GLN A 22 13.56 1.23 1.85
CA GLN A 22 12.58 0.15 1.80
C GLN A 22 11.14 0.69 1.81
N LEU A 23 10.88 1.72 2.59
CA LEU A 23 9.57 2.34 2.61
C LEU A 23 9.23 2.97 1.26
N LEU A 24 10.19 3.64 0.63
CA LEU A 24 9.99 4.24 -0.68
C LEU A 24 9.71 3.15 -1.73
N ARG A 25 10.47 2.06 -1.70
CA ARG A 25 10.26 0.93 -2.59
C ARG A 25 8.86 0.34 -2.43
N ALA A 26 8.47 0.03 -1.19
CA ALA A 26 7.16 -0.55 -0.90
C ALA A 26 6.03 0.40 -1.31
N GLY A 27 6.14 1.67 -0.95
CA GLY A 27 5.10 2.66 -1.25
C GLY A 27 4.91 2.91 -2.74
N THR A 28 6.01 2.98 -3.49
CA THR A 28 5.90 3.16 -4.95
C THR A 28 5.36 1.91 -5.63
N SER A 29 5.67 0.72 -5.10
CA SER A 29 5.12 -0.54 -5.58
C SER A 29 3.60 -0.60 -5.36
N VAL A 30 3.13 -0.15 -4.19
CA VAL A 30 1.69 -0.05 -3.92
C VAL A 30 0.99 0.80 -4.99
N GLY A 31 1.53 1.99 -5.25
CA GLY A 31 0.94 2.89 -6.25
C GLY A 31 0.91 2.28 -7.64
N ALA A 32 2.01 1.68 -8.07
CA ALA A 32 2.10 1.07 -9.40
C ALA A 32 1.14 -0.11 -9.56
N ASN A 33 1.06 -0.98 -8.56
CA ASN A 33 0.19 -2.16 -8.63
C ASN A 33 -1.29 -1.82 -8.46
N TYR A 34 -1.61 -0.83 -7.65
CA TYR A 34 -2.98 -0.33 -7.54
C TYR A 34 -3.45 0.21 -8.91
N ARG A 35 -2.61 1.01 -9.55
CA ARG A 35 -2.92 1.52 -10.89
C ARG A 35 -3.12 0.38 -11.89
N SER A 36 -2.25 -0.64 -11.85
CA SER A 36 -2.38 -1.81 -12.71
C SER A 36 -3.68 -2.58 -12.43
N ALA A 37 -4.06 -2.70 -11.16
CA ALA A 37 -5.31 -3.36 -10.78
C ALA A 37 -6.51 -2.62 -11.35
N CYS A 38 -6.52 -1.27 -11.29
CA CYS A 38 -7.60 -0.46 -11.87
C CYS A 38 -7.73 -0.63 -13.37
N ARG A 39 -6.68 -1.10 -14.04
CA ARG A 39 -6.65 -1.31 -15.50
C ARG A 39 -6.67 -2.80 -15.86
N ALA A 40 -6.96 -3.67 -14.90
CA ALA A 40 -6.97 -5.11 -15.12
C ALA A 40 -8.02 -5.50 -16.17
N ARG A 41 -7.65 -6.46 -17.00
CA ARG A 41 -8.51 -6.95 -18.11
C ARG A 41 -9.26 -8.23 -17.73
N SER A 42 -8.97 -8.79 -16.55
CA SER A 42 -9.61 -10.01 -16.08
C SER A 42 -9.67 -10.01 -14.55
N ARG A 43 -10.55 -10.85 -14.02
CA ARG A 43 -10.62 -11.08 -12.58
C ARG A 43 -9.29 -11.59 -12.04
N LYS A 44 -8.68 -12.53 -12.74
CA LYS A 44 -7.40 -13.12 -12.33
C LYS A 44 -6.31 -12.08 -12.23
N GLU A 45 -6.22 -11.21 -13.23
CA GLU A 45 -5.23 -10.12 -13.23
C GLU A 45 -5.49 -9.14 -12.11
N PHE A 46 -6.75 -8.75 -11.90
CA PHE A 46 -7.15 -7.86 -10.81
C PHE A 46 -6.74 -8.41 -9.45
N VAL A 47 -7.08 -9.69 -9.19
CA VAL A 47 -6.73 -10.35 -7.93
C VAL A 47 -5.22 -10.41 -7.73
N ALA A 48 -4.48 -10.74 -8.79
CA ALA A 48 -3.02 -10.80 -8.72
C ALA A 48 -2.42 -9.44 -8.36
N LYS A 49 -2.87 -8.37 -9.00
CA LYS A 49 -2.35 -7.02 -8.73
C LYS A 49 -2.75 -6.51 -7.35
N MET A 50 -3.99 -6.76 -6.94
CA MET A 50 -4.44 -6.38 -5.60
C MET A 50 -3.75 -7.20 -4.50
N GLY A 51 -3.35 -8.43 -4.80
CA GLY A 51 -2.54 -9.23 -3.89
C GLY A 51 -1.19 -8.58 -3.61
N VAL A 52 -0.57 -8.01 -4.63
CA VAL A 52 0.68 -7.26 -4.47
C VAL A 52 0.44 -5.98 -3.67
N VAL A 53 -0.67 -5.27 -3.93
CA VAL A 53 -1.04 -4.08 -3.15
C VAL A 53 -1.16 -4.44 -1.67
N GLU A 54 -1.80 -5.55 -1.35
CA GLU A 54 -1.94 -6.02 0.03
C GLU A 54 -0.58 -6.26 0.67
N GLU A 55 0.28 -7.04 0.02
CA GLU A 55 1.60 -7.40 0.53
C GLU A 55 2.49 -6.17 0.73
N GLU A 56 2.53 -5.30 -0.26
CA GLU A 56 3.39 -4.12 -0.22
C GLU A 56 2.87 -3.06 0.75
N SER A 57 1.56 -2.95 0.91
CA SER A 57 0.98 -2.04 1.92
C SER A 57 1.30 -2.53 3.33
N ASP A 58 1.24 -3.83 3.56
CA ASP A 58 1.61 -4.44 4.84
C ASP A 58 3.10 -4.22 5.12
N GLU A 59 3.94 -4.37 4.11
CA GLU A 59 5.37 -4.10 4.25
C GLU A 59 5.63 -2.63 4.54
N ALA A 60 4.92 -1.73 3.86
CA ALA A 60 5.04 -0.29 4.14
C ALA A 60 4.67 0.03 5.59
N GLU A 61 3.62 -0.60 6.10
CA GLU A 61 3.23 -0.44 7.51
C GLU A 61 4.36 -0.88 8.44
N PHE A 62 5.01 -1.99 8.14
CA PHE A 62 6.14 -2.49 8.92
C PHE A 62 7.27 -1.43 9.00
N TRP A 63 7.65 -0.85 7.87
CA TRP A 63 8.70 0.16 7.87
C TRP A 63 8.29 1.43 8.59
N LEU A 64 7.01 1.82 8.47
CA LEU A 64 6.47 2.97 9.19
C LEU A 64 6.43 2.70 10.71
N ASP A 65 6.12 1.47 11.11
CA ASP A 65 6.16 1.06 12.52
C ASP A 65 7.57 1.22 13.08
N LEU A 66 8.60 0.86 12.31
CA LEU A 66 9.99 1.04 12.74
C LEU A 66 10.34 2.52 12.89
N LEU A 67 9.88 3.37 11.96
CA LEU A 67 10.10 4.82 12.09
C LEU A 67 9.46 5.36 13.37
N ALA A 68 8.23 4.92 13.66
CA ALA A 68 7.52 5.35 14.87
C ALA A 68 8.24 4.88 16.13
N GLU A 69 8.66 3.63 16.16
CA GLU A 69 9.34 3.03 17.31
C GLU A 69 10.68 3.70 17.59
N ARG A 70 11.42 4.05 16.55
CA ARG A 70 12.71 4.71 16.67
C ARG A 70 12.60 6.23 16.71
N GLU A 71 11.39 6.76 16.65
CA GLU A 71 11.12 8.20 16.65
C GLU A 71 11.88 8.94 15.53
N LEU A 72 11.90 8.32 14.35
CA LEU A 72 12.51 8.90 13.15
C LEU A 72 11.43 9.53 12.28
N GLY A 73 11.69 10.75 11.83
CA GLY A 73 10.77 11.50 11.00
C GLY A 73 9.67 12.19 11.81
N ASP A 74 8.80 12.92 11.11
CA ASP A 74 7.70 13.62 11.74
C ASP A 74 6.64 12.64 12.23
N ALA A 75 6.37 12.64 13.53
CA ALA A 75 5.47 11.70 14.17
C ALA A 75 4.04 11.72 13.58
N GLU A 76 3.52 12.91 13.26
CA GLU A 76 2.17 13.03 12.69
C GLU A 76 2.09 12.47 11.29
N ARG A 77 3.12 12.74 10.47
CA ARG A 77 3.19 12.21 9.10
C ARG A 77 3.33 10.69 9.12
N VAL A 78 4.17 10.15 10.01
CA VAL A 78 4.34 8.71 10.17
C VAL A 78 3.02 8.07 10.59
N SER A 79 2.35 8.64 11.58
CA SER A 79 1.07 8.12 12.08
C SER A 79 -0.01 8.12 11.00
N SER A 80 -0.10 9.20 10.23
CA SER A 80 -1.05 9.34 9.14
C SER A 80 -0.82 8.28 8.05
N LEU A 81 0.43 8.08 7.67
CA LEU A 81 0.78 7.08 6.65
C LEU A 81 0.58 5.65 7.14
N ARG A 82 0.81 5.38 8.42
CA ARG A 82 0.51 4.07 9.02
C ARG A 82 -0.96 3.74 8.89
N GLU A 83 -1.82 4.71 9.17
CA GLU A 83 -3.26 4.53 9.06
C GLU A 83 -3.67 4.30 7.61
N GLU A 84 -3.11 5.06 6.67
CA GLU A 84 -3.34 4.83 5.24
C GLU A 84 -2.93 3.44 4.80
N ALA A 85 -1.77 2.96 5.26
CA ALA A 85 -1.29 1.62 4.92
C ALA A 85 -2.26 0.55 5.42
N ARG A 86 -2.76 0.68 6.64
CA ARG A 86 -3.76 -0.24 7.19
C ARG A 86 -5.05 -0.23 6.38
N GLN A 87 -5.51 0.95 5.98
CA GLN A 87 -6.71 1.10 5.15
C GLN A 87 -6.51 0.43 3.80
N LEU A 88 -5.34 0.58 3.20
CA LEU A 88 -5.03 -0.05 1.91
C LEU A 88 -5.01 -1.57 2.00
N VAL A 89 -4.46 -2.13 3.07
CA VAL A 89 -4.52 -3.57 3.31
C VAL A 89 -5.98 -4.03 3.38
N ALA A 90 -6.80 -3.34 4.16
CA ALA A 90 -8.21 -3.68 4.31
C ALA A 90 -8.97 -3.57 2.98
N ILE A 91 -8.71 -2.52 2.21
CA ILE A 91 -9.32 -2.34 0.89
C ILE A 91 -8.91 -3.48 -0.06
N ALA A 92 -7.62 -3.82 -0.06
CA ALA A 92 -7.11 -4.89 -0.91
C ALA A 92 -7.75 -6.24 -0.56
N VAL A 93 -7.80 -6.58 0.72
CA VAL A 93 -8.43 -7.81 1.20
C VAL A 93 -9.90 -7.86 0.79
N SER A 94 -10.63 -6.78 1.02
CA SER A 94 -12.05 -6.68 0.68
C SER A 94 -12.28 -6.80 -0.82
N SER A 95 -11.46 -6.12 -1.63
CA SER A 95 -11.57 -6.12 -3.09
C SER A 95 -11.30 -7.52 -3.66
N ILE A 96 -10.29 -8.21 -3.13
CA ILE A 96 -9.97 -9.59 -3.54
C ILE A 96 -11.12 -10.53 -3.20
N ARG A 97 -11.64 -10.41 -1.99
CA ARG A 97 -12.77 -11.24 -1.54
C ARG A 97 -13.99 -11.05 -2.42
N THR A 98 -14.31 -9.80 -2.75
CA THR A 98 -15.42 -9.48 -3.64
C THR A 98 -15.21 -10.09 -5.03
N ALA A 99 -14.00 -9.95 -5.58
CA ALA A 99 -13.68 -10.48 -6.90
C ALA A 99 -13.75 -12.02 -6.95
N ARG A 100 -13.44 -12.68 -5.84
CA ARG A 100 -13.49 -14.15 -5.70
C ARG A 100 -14.83 -14.68 -5.24
N GLY A 101 -15.76 -13.80 -4.91
CA GLY A 101 -17.07 -14.18 -4.40
C GLY A 101 -17.92 -14.86 -5.45
N THR A 102 -19.25 -14.80 -5.32
CA THR A 102 -20.17 -15.54 -6.17
C THR A 102 -20.00 -15.16 -7.65
N PRO A 103 -19.48 -16.07 -8.52
CA PRO A 103 -19.16 -15.72 -9.90
C PRO A 103 -20.31 -15.14 -10.71
N ARG A 104 -21.55 -15.63 -10.48
CA ARG A 104 -22.69 -15.18 -11.25
C ARG A 104 -23.31 -13.87 -10.76
N SER A 105 -22.87 -13.36 -9.64
CA SER A 105 -23.43 -12.14 -9.06
C SER A 105 -22.42 -11.01 -8.94
N ILE A 106 -21.18 -11.22 -9.38
CA ILE A 106 -20.17 -10.16 -9.34
C ILE A 106 -20.46 -9.16 -10.45
N PRO A 107 -20.83 -7.92 -10.12
CA PRO A 107 -21.06 -6.92 -11.16
C PRO A 107 -19.72 -6.50 -11.78
N HIS A 108 -19.76 -6.06 -13.02
CA HIS A 108 -18.56 -5.58 -13.72
C HIS A 108 -17.85 -4.48 -12.91
N SER A 109 -18.62 -3.66 -12.22
CA SER A 109 -18.08 -2.59 -11.37
C SER A 109 -17.21 -3.11 -10.21
N ALA A 110 -17.33 -4.39 -9.84
CA ALA A 110 -16.52 -4.98 -8.79
C ALA A 110 -15.02 -5.02 -9.15
N PHE A 111 -14.69 -4.91 -10.44
CA PHE A 111 -13.30 -4.87 -10.89
C PHE A 111 -12.75 -3.45 -10.96
N ARG A 112 -13.57 -2.48 -10.61
CA ARG A 112 -13.16 -1.08 -10.58
C ARG A 112 -13.00 -0.63 -9.15
N ILE A 113 -11.85 -0.07 -8.86
CA ILE A 113 -11.57 0.44 -7.53
C ILE A 113 -12.00 1.90 -7.51
N PRO A 114 -12.76 2.33 -6.49
CA PRO A 114 -13.17 3.72 -6.38
C PRO A 114 -11.96 4.64 -6.31
N HIS A 115 -12.06 5.75 -7.00
CA HIS A 115 -11.00 6.76 -7.01
C HIS A 115 -11.19 7.79 -5.93
#